data_d89bb5c5dde685bc5d4bb8b04951a3c8
#
_entry.id   d89bb5c5dde685bc5d4bb8b04951a3c8
#
_cell.length_a   1.000
_cell.length_b   1.000
_cell.length_c   1.000
_cell.angle_alpha   90.00
_cell.angle_beta   90.00
_cell.angle_gamma   90.00
#
_symmetry.space_group_name_H-M   'P 1'
#
loop_
_entity.id
_entity.type
_entity.pdbx_description
1 polymer ?
#
loop_
_entity_poly.entity_id
_entity_poly.type
_entity_poly.pdbx_seq_one_letter_code
_entity_poly.pdbx_strand_id
1 'polypeptide(L)' 'MEISSNGIKNLIYYWTTICKVNPSLKVFATDNGGYNTSSTNRAINAYSRRLLCEGYKEVDFNSELLK' A
#
# COMPACT_ATOMS: atom_id res chain seq x y z
N MET A 1 5.46 -3.67 -9.38
CA MET A 1 4.34 -3.63 -10.34
C MET A 1 3.11 -3.02 -9.66
N GLU A 2 2.41 -2.17 -10.38
CA GLU A 2 1.24 -1.49 -9.84
C GLU A 2 0.01 -1.91 -10.62
N ILE A 3 -1.01 -2.41 -9.92
CA ILE A 3 -2.26 -2.87 -10.54
C ILE A 3 -3.42 -2.13 -9.88
N SER A 4 -4.32 -1.58 -10.70
CA SER A 4 -5.53 -0.91 -10.22
C SER A 4 -6.73 -1.82 -10.42
N SER A 5 -7.57 -1.92 -9.39
CA SER A 5 -8.81 -2.69 -9.44
C SER A 5 -9.88 -1.96 -8.62
N ASN A 6 -11.04 -1.70 -9.21
CA ASN A 6 -12.14 -0.98 -8.54
C ASN A 6 -11.70 0.38 -7.96
N GLY A 7 -10.76 1.06 -8.64
CA GLY A 7 -10.24 2.32 -8.15
C GLY A 7 -9.18 2.20 -7.06
N ILE A 8 -8.84 0.98 -6.66
CA ILE A 8 -7.81 0.72 -5.65
C ILE A 8 -6.51 0.38 -6.38
N LYS A 9 -5.44 1.07 -6.01
CA LYS A 9 -4.11 0.77 -6.55
C LYS A 9 -3.44 -0.25 -5.64
N ASN A 10 -2.94 -1.32 -6.25
CA ASN A 10 -2.23 -2.37 -5.53
C ASN A 10 -0.79 -2.39 -5.99
N LEU A 11 0.15 -2.22 -5.08
CA LEU A 11 1.56 -2.34 -5.37
C LEU A 11 1.99 -3.79 -5.08
N ILE A 12 2.47 -4.46 -6.12
CA ILE A 12 2.88 -5.86 -6.02
C ILE A 12 4.40 -5.93 -6.07
N TYR A 13 4.97 -6.64 -5.09
CA TYR A 13 6.41 -6.83 -4.95
C TYR A 13 6.65 -8.31 -4.66
N TYR A 14 7.45 -8.97 -5.50
CA TYR A 14 7.66 -10.42 -5.41
C TYR A 14 6.34 -11.19 -5.35
N TRP A 15 5.43 -10.88 -6.28
CA TRP A 15 4.13 -11.54 -6.44
C TRP A 15 3.19 -11.34 -5.24
N THR A 16 3.51 -10.42 -4.33
CA THR A 16 2.70 -10.15 -3.14
C THR A 16 2.29 -8.68 -3.11
N THR A 17 1.02 -8.42 -2.83
CA THR A 17 0.56 -7.06 -2.65
C THR A 17 1.08 -6.52 -1.32
N ILE A 18 1.93 -5.50 -1.36
CA ILE A 18 2.51 -4.90 -0.17
C ILE A 18 1.89 -3.55 0.18
N CYS A 19 1.13 -2.97 -0.72
CA CYS A 19 0.49 -1.68 -0.47
C CYS A 19 -0.81 -1.60 -1.24
N LYS A 20 -1.84 -1.07 -0.59
CA LYS A 20 -3.12 -0.76 -1.22
C LYS A 20 -3.42 0.71 -1.01
N VAL A 21 -3.89 1.40 -2.04
CA VAL A 21 -4.16 2.84 -1.99
C VAL A 21 -5.53 3.10 -2.58
N ASN A 22 -6.37 3.82 -1.85
CA ASN A 22 -7.64 4.31 -2.36
C ASN A 22 -7.55 5.84 -2.54
N PRO A 23 -7.28 6.32 -3.76
CA PRO A 23 -7.12 7.75 -3.98
C PRO A 23 -8.42 8.55 -3.82
N SER A 24 -9.57 7.91 -3.98
CA SER A 24 -10.86 8.58 -3.78
C SER A 24 -11.08 8.97 -2.33
N LEU A 25 -10.68 8.12 -1.41
CA LEU A 25 -10.80 8.36 0.03
C LEU A 25 -9.50 8.85 0.65
N LYS A 26 -8.43 8.86 -0.12
CA LYS A 26 -7.07 9.22 0.33
C LYS A 26 -6.64 8.42 1.54
N VAL A 27 -6.84 7.11 1.47
CA VAL A 27 -6.39 6.18 2.49
C VAL A 27 -5.50 5.12 1.86
N PHE A 28 -4.61 4.55 2.66
CA PHE A 28 -3.71 3.52 2.19
C PHE A 28 -3.39 2.56 3.34
N ALA A 29 -2.88 1.39 2.98
CA ALA A 29 -2.40 0.42 3.95
C ALA A 29 -1.20 -0.32 3.36
N THR A 30 -0.36 -0.85 4.24
CA THR A 30 0.84 -1.58 3.85
C THR A 30 0.91 -2.91 4.56
N ASP A 31 1.55 -3.88 3.91
CA ASP A 31 1.79 -5.20 4.49
C ASP A 31 3.07 -5.75 3.87
N ASN A 32 3.89 -6.43 4.65
CA ASN A 32 5.12 -7.01 4.13
C ASN A 32 4.89 -8.36 3.44
N GLY A 33 3.64 -8.86 3.43
CA GLY A 33 3.29 -10.11 2.78
C GLY A 33 4.01 -11.33 3.34
N GLY A 34 4.48 -11.24 4.57
CA GLY A 34 5.29 -12.28 5.17
C GLY A 34 6.77 -12.20 4.85
N TYR A 35 7.16 -11.30 3.95
CA TYR A 35 8.57 -11.10 3.59
C TYR A 35 9.17 -10.00 4.46
N ASN A 36 9.85 -10.40 5.52
CA ASN A 36 10.49 -9.44 6.43
C ASN A 36 11.94 -9.21 6.00
N THR A 37 12.13 -8.71 4.78
CA THR A 37 13.45 -8.40 4.27
C THR A 37 13.68 -6.89 4.24
N SER A 38 14.95 -6.48 4.24
CA SER A 38 15.32 -5.07 4.19
C SER A 38 14.78 -4.40 2.92
N SER A 39 14.79 -5.11 1.79
CA SER A 39 14.30 -4.57 0.52
C SER A 39 12.80 -4.29 0.58
N THR A 40 12.01 -5.24 1.09
CA THR A 40 10.56 -5.08 1.19
C THR A 40 10.21 -3.96 2.16
N ASN A 41 10.85 -3.93 3.33
CA ASN A 41 10.59 -2.90 4.33
C ASN A 41 10.98 -1.52 3.83
N ARG A 42 12.05 -1.41 3.06
CA ARG A 42 12.48 -0.15 2.47
C ARG A 42 11.45 0.36 1.46
N ALA A 43 10.94 -0.53 0.62
CA ALA A 43 9.91 -0.17 -0.36
C ALA A 43 8.64 0.31 0.33
N ILE A 44 8.19 -0.42 1.36
CA ILE A 44 7.01 -0.06 2.14
C ILE A 44 7.18 1.32 2.78
N ASN A 45 8.32 1.56 3.41
CA ASN A 45 8.61 2.83 4.08
C ASN A 45 8.64 3.99 3.09
N ALA A 46 9.23 3.80 1.92
CA ALA A 46 9.30 4.83 0.90
C ALA A 46 7.90 5.21 0.42
N TYR A 47 7.06 4.22 0.15
CA TYR A 47 5.68 4.46 -0.28
C TYR A 47 4.85 5.12 0.82
N SER A 48 4.97 4.65 2.05
CA SER A 48 4.24 5.21 3.19
C SER A 48 4.55 6.69 3.38
N ARG A 49 5.83 7.05 3.35
CA ARG A 49 6.26 8.44 3.51
C ARG A 49 5.69 9.32 2.40
N ARG A 50 5.75 8.85 1.17
CA ARG A 50 5.26 9.60 0.03
C ARG A 50 3.76 9.85 0.15
N LEU A 51 3.00 8.81 0.50
CA LEU A 51 1.55 8.91 0.63
C LEU A 51 1.16 9.83 1.79
N LEU A 52 1.85 9.74 2.91
CA LEU A 52 1.60 10.63 4.04
C LEU A 52 1.89 12.09 3.68
N CYS A 53 2.94 12.34 2.90
CA CYS A 53 3.25 13.68 2.41
C CYS A 53 2.18 14.21 1.46
N GLU A 54 1.48 13.34 0.76
CA GLU A 54 0.41 13.71 -0.15
C GLU A 54 -0.95 13.87 0.55
N GLY A 55 -0.98 13.69 1.86
CA GLY A 55 -2.21 13.86 2.65
C GLY A 55 -3.04 12.60 2.81
N TYR A 56 -2.48 11.44 2.47
CA TYR A 56 -3.16 10.17 2.68
C TYR A 56 -3.11 9.76 4.15
N LYS A 57 -4.09 8.96 4.56
CA LYS A 57 -4.15 8.44 5.92
C LYS A 57 -3.94 6.92 5.89
N GLU A 58 -3.14 6.42 6.80
CA GLU A 58 -2.91 4.99 6.91
C GLU A 58 -4.06 4.31 7.64
N VAL A 59 -4.54 3.19 7.07
CA VAL A 59 -5.61 2.38 7.64
C VAL A 59 -5.19 0.92 7.64
N ASP A 60 -6.03 0.05 8.19
CA ASP A 60 -5.76 -1.38 8.25
C ASP A 60 -5.72 -1.97 6.83
N PHE A 61 -4.81 -2.91 6.59
CA PHE A 61 -4.67 -3.54 5.28
C PHE A 61 -5.94 -4.27 4.85
N ASN A 62 -6.72 -4.77 5.80
CA ASN A 62 -7.98 -5.46 5.55
C ASN A 62 -9.20 -4.54 5.66
N SER A 63 -9.00 -3.23 5.70
CA SER A 63 -10.08 -2.26 5.80
C SER A 63 -11.00 -2.35 4.58
N GLU A 64 -12.31 -2.17 4.82
CA GLU A 64 -13.29 -2.13 3.75
C GLU A 64 -13.06 -0.94 2.83
N LEU A 65 -12.38 0.10 3.30
CA LEU A 65 -12.05 1.26 2.48
C LEU A 65 -11.08 0.92 1.34
N LEU A 66 -10.45 -0.25 1.41
CA LEU A 66 -9.49 -0.72 0.42
C LEU A 66 -9.98 -1.93 -0.37
N LYS A 67 -11.25 -2.19 -0.35
CA LYS A 67 -11.86 -3.31 -1.10
C LYS A 67 -12.64 -2.84 -2.31
#